data_bad8e34ae92df5822f92e50c15da23dd
#
_entry.id   bad8e34ae92df5822f92e50c15da23dd
#
_cell.length_a   1.000
_cell.length_b   1.000
_cell.length_c   1.000
_cell.angle_alpha   90.00
_cell.angle_beta   90.00
_cell.angle_gamma   90.00
#
_symmetry.space_group_name_H-M   'P 1'
#
loop_
_entity.id
_entity.type
_entity.pdbx_description
1 polymer ?
#
loop_
_entity_poly.entity_id
_entity_poly.type
_entity_poly.pdbx_seq_one_letter_code
_entity_poly.pdbx_strand_id
1 'polypeptide(L)'
;NDLPAARKAVSRIVGRDTDALTAEGVTKAAVETVAENASDGVIAPLLYMLIGGAPLALTYKAINTMDSMLGYKNEKYLYFGRAAAKLDDVANYIPSRLAALLWVAAAAFTGNSAKGAWCIWRRDRRNHASPNSAQTESACAGALNVQLAGPAYYFGEYYPKPTIGDAVRPIEPEDIRRANRMMYAESLLALALGLVIRGIL
;
A
#
# COMPACT_ATOMS: atom_id res chain seq x y z
N ASN A 1 -9.04 15.40 -19.10
CA ASN A 1 -7.72 14.83 -19.48
C ASN A 1 -6.62 15.89 -19.38
N ASP A 2 -6.26 16.27 -18.13
CA ASP A 2 -5.16 17.21 -17.85
C ASP A 2 -4.03 16.43 -17.20
N LEU A 3 -3.10 15.89 -18.01
CA LEU A 3 -1.96 15.12 -17.53
C LEU A 3 -1.01 15.94 -16.65
N PRO A 4 -0.68 17.20 -16.94
CA PRO A 4 0.08 18.08 -16.06
C PRO A 4 -0.56 18.22 -14.67
N ALA A 5 -1.87 18.48 -14.58
CA ALA A 5 -2.56 18.56 -13.31
C ALA A 5 -2.56 17.22 -12.56
N ALA A 6 -2.71 16.09 -13.27
CA ALA A 6 -2.65 14.75 -12.68
C ALA A 6 -1.25 14.43 -12.11
N ARG A 7 -0.17 14.77 -12.83
CA ARG A 7 1.22 14.66 -12.34
C ARG A 7 1.42 15.46 -11.06
N LYS A 8 0.95 16.71 -11.04
CA LYS A 8 1.02 17.60 -9.86
C LYS A 8 0.18 17.06 -8.69
N ALA A 9 -0.95 16.40 -8.95
CA ALA A 9 -1.76 15.81 -7.90
C ALA A 9 -1.06 14.60 -7.29
N VAL A 10 -0.56 13.67 -8.11
CA VAL A 10 0.11 12.45 -7.63
C VAL A 10 1.45 12.75 -6.94
N SER A 11 2.18 13.82 -7.33
CA SER A 11 3.44 14.20 -6.69
C SER A 11 3.29 14.56 -5.20
N ARG A 12 2.08 14.83 -4.73
CA ARG A 12 1.81 15.13 -3.31
C ARG A 12 1.69 13.88 -2.44
N ILE A 13 1.57 12.70 -3.05
CA ILE A 13 1.29 11.45 -2.36
C ILE A 13 2.31 10.34 -2.66
N VAL A 14 3.30 10.61 -3.55
CA VAL A 14 4.35 9.65 -3.89
C VAL A 14 5.73 10.26 -3.70
N GLY A 15 6.74 9.45 -3.39
CA GLY A 15 8.13 9.89 -3.25
C GLY A 15 8.94 9.86 -4.56
N ARG A 16 8.41 9.25 -5.63
CA ARG A 16 9.09 9.18 -6.93
C ARG A 16 8.93 10.45 -7.76
N ASP A 17 9.81 10.65 -8.72
CA ASP A 17 9.71 11.75 -9.69
C ASP A 17 8.46 11.54 -10.56
N THR A 18 7.67 12.60 -10.76
CA THR A 18 6.37 12.52 -11.44
C THR A 18 6.30 13.28 -12.76
N ASP A 19 7.25 14.17 -13.03
CA ASP A 19 7.20 15.11 -14.17
C ASP A 19 7.21 14.42 -15.54
N ALA A 20 7.84 13.25 -15.64
CA ALA A 20 7.94 12.46 -16.86
C ALA A 20 6.91 11.31 -16.95
N LEU A 21 6.04 11.11 -15.94
CA LEU A 21 5.09 10.01 -15.93
C LEU A 21 4.05 10.14 -17.06
N THR A 22 3.76 9.04 -17.73
CA THR A 22 2.61 8.92 -18.64
C THR A 22 1.30 8.91 -17.84
N ALA A 23 0.15 9.01 -18.49
CA ALA A 23 -1.15 8.86 -17.85
C ALA A 23 -1.29 7.50 -17.13
N GLU A 24 -0.78 6.44 -17.76
CA GLU A 24 -0.68 5.11 -17.16
C GLU A 24 0.22 5.11 -15.91
N GLY A 25 1.40 5.75 -16.00
CA GLY A 25 2.33 5.86 -14.88
C GLY A 25 1.76 6.62 -13.69
N VAL A 26 1.00 7.70 -13.93
CA VAL A 26 0.27 8.44 -12.89
C VAL A 26 -0.79 7.58 -12.23
N THR A 27 -1.58 6.86 -13.04
CA THR A 27 -2.62 5.95 -12.53
C THR A 27 -2.03 4.83 -11.69
N LYS A 28 -0.95 4.23 -12.18
CA LYS A 28 -0.20 3.18 -11.49
C LYS A 28 0.31 3.65 -10.13
N ALA A 29 0.98 4.81 -10.09
CA ALA A 29 1.48 5.38 -8.84
C ALA A 29 0.34 5.67 -7.84
N ALA A 30 -0.80 6.15 -8.29
CA ALA A 30 -1.97 6.39 -7.43
C ALA A 30 -2.54 5.08 -6.87
N VAL A 31 -2.69 4.03 -7.69
CA VAL A 31 -3.20 2.72 -7.25
C VAL A 31 -2.24 2.07 -6.25
N GLU A 32 -0.92 2.13 -6.49
CA GLU A 32 0.11 1.66 -5.54
C GLU A 32 -0.03 2.36 -4.19
N THR A 33 -0.16 3.69 -4.20
CA THR A 33 -0.33 4.48 -2.96
C THR A 33 -1.60 4.10 -2.20
N VAL A 34 -2.72 3.86 -2.89
CA VAL A 34 -3.95 3.39 -2.25
C VAL A 34 -3.74 2.02 -1.62
N ALA A 35 -3.10 1.09 -2.33
CA ALA A 35 -2.85 -0.26 -1.84
C ALA A 35 -1.91 -0.28 -0.62
N GLU A 36 -0.83 0.51 -0.64
CA GLU A 36 0.09 0.64 0.49
C GLU A 36 -0.59 1.28 1.70
N ASN A 37 -1.30 2.39 1.50
CA ASN A 37 -1.99 3.09 2.60
C ASN A 37 -3.18 2.31 3.16
N ALA A 38 -3.76 1.36 2.46
CA ALA A 38 -4.76 0.46 3.02
C ALA A 38 -4.19 -0.33 4.21
N SER A 39 -2.93 -0.78 4.14
CA SER A 39 -2.21 -1.34 5.29
C SER A 39 -1.85 -0.26 6.32
N ASP A 40 -1.01 0.68 5.92
CA ASP A 40 -0.29 1.56 6.85
C ASP A 40 -1.13 2.72 7.37
N GLY A 41 -2.12 3.14 6.58
CA GLY A 41 -3.02 4.24 6.90
C GLY A 41 -4.34 3.80 7.53
N VAL A 42 -4.76 2.54 7.35
CA VAL A 42 -6.08 2.08 7.78
C VAL A 42 -6.00 0.84 8.67
N ILE A 43 -5.54 -0.30 8.15
CA ILE A 43 -5.63 -1.58 8.87
C ILE A 43 -4.70 -1.62 10.08
N ALA A 44 -3.48 -1.15 9.95
CA ALA A 44 -2.54 -1.15 11.05
C ALA A 44 -2.99 -0.24 12.20
N PRO A 45 -3.32 1.05 12.00
CA PRO A 45 -3.84 1.88 13.10
C PRO A 45 -5.14 1.34 13.70
N LEU A 46 -6.04 0.76 12.89
CA LEU A 46 -7.27 0.14 13.38
C LEU A 46 -6.97 -1.08 14.27
N LEU A 47 -6.05 -1.95 13.85
CA LEU A 47 -5.64 -3.13 14.62
C LEU A 47 -5.04 -2.72 15.96
N TYR A 48 -4.11 -1.77 15.97
CA TYR A 48 -3.50 -1.27 17.18
C TYR A 48 -4.50 -0.56 18.11
N MET A 49 -5.49 0.13 17.54
CA MET A 49 -6.59 0.73 18.31
C MET A 49 -7.47 -0.33 18.98
N LEU A 50 -7.76 -1.42 18.29
CA LEU A 50 -8.56 -2.53 18.84
C LEU A 50 -7.83 -3.25 19.98
N ILE A 51 -6.51 -3.36 19.91
CA ILE A 51 -5.69 -4.07 20.92
C ILE A 51 -5.44 -3.18 22.15
N GLY A 52 -5.00 -1.95 21.98
CA GLY A 52 -4.52 -1.10 23.08
C GLY A 52 -5.09 0.33 23.08
N GLY A 53 -6.21 0.55 22.37
CA GLY A 53 -6.88 1.84 22.33
C GLY A 53 -6.07 2.95 21.65
N ALA A 54 -6.45 4.18 21.90
CA ALA A 54 -5.83 5.36 21.31
C ALA A 54 -4.30 5.47 21.58
N PRO A 55 -3.77 5.14 22.77
CA PRO A 55 -2.33 5.22 23.00
C PRO A 55 -1.52 4.34 22.04
N LEU A 56 -1.96 3.09 21.82
CA LEU A 56 -1.22 2.17 20.96
C LEU A 56 -1.35 2.55 19.47
N ALA A 57 -2.53 3.01 19.05
CA ALA A 57 -2.74 3.53 17.70
C ALA A 57 -1.88 4.76 17.40
N LEU A 58 -1.76 5.69 18.36
CA LEU A 58 -0.91 6.87 18.23
C LEU A 58 0.58 6.51 18.23
N THR A 59 0.99 5.54 19.04
CA THR A 59 2.36 5.02 19.03
C THR A 59 2.71 4.42 17.68
N TYR A 60 1.84 3.58 17.12
CA TYR A 60 2.02 3.06 15.76
C TYR A 60 2.13 4.20 14.73
N LYS A 61 1.22 5.18 14.79
CA LYS A 61 1.24 6.29 13.84
C LYS A 61 2.50 7.14 13.96
N ALA A 62 3.05 7.31 15.16
CA ALA A 62 4.33 7.97 15.36
C ALA A 62 5.49 7.19 14.70
N ILE A 63 5.53 5.86 14.85
CA ILE A 63 6.52 4.99 14.20
C ILE A 63 6.44 5.12 12.68
N ASN A 64 5.26 4.97 12.11
CA ASN A 64 5.02 5.07 10.66
C ASN A 64 5.36 6.46 10.10
N THR A 65 5.07 7.53 10.85
CA THR A 65 5.43 8.90 10.47
C THR A 65 6.94 9.12 10.53
N MET A 66 7.63 8.56 11.52
CA MET A 66 9.09 8.64 11.59
C MET A 66 9.75 7.96 10.39
N ASP A 67 9.28 6.80 9.97
CA ASP A 67 9.80 6.15 8.75
C ASP A 67 9.53 7.02 7.53
N SER A 68 8.32 7.47 7.32
CA SER A 68 7.93 8.29 6.15
C SER A 68 8.72 9.59 6.04
N MET A 69 9.12 10.19 7.15
CA MET A 69 9.85 11.47 7.18
C MET A 69 11.36 11.31 7.22
N LEU A 70 11.88 10.25 7.82
CA LEU A 70 13.31 10.08 8.13
C LEU A 70 13.91 8.80 7.50
N GLY A 71 13.09 7.88 7.00
CA GLY A 71 13.52 6.60 6.44
C GLY A 71 14.32 6.71 5.12
N TYR A 72 14.48 7.93 4.59
CA TYR A 72 15.28 8.18 3.40
C TYR A 72 16.77 7.97 3.68
N LYS A 73 17.44 7.27 2.75
CA LYS A 73 18.90 7.02 2.78
C LYS A 73 19.66 8.28 2.34
N ASN A 74 19.63 9.34 3.13
CA ASN A 74 20.49 10.49 2.95
C ASN A 74 21.60 10.50 4.01
N GLU A 75 22.73 11.15 3.74
CA GLU A 75 23.90 11.19 4.62
C GLU A 75 23.57 11.70 6.03
N LYS A 76 22.62 12.63 6.14
CA LYS A 76 22.24 13.26 7.42
C LYS A 76 21.49 12.32 8.36
N TYR A 77 20.68 11.39 7.83
CA TYR A 77 19.78 10.54 8.63
C TYR A 77 20.03 9.04 8.45
N LEU A 78 21.18 8.65 7.86
CA LEU A 78 21.45 7.27 7.46
C LEU A 78 21.24 6.25 8.60
N TYR A 79 21.72 6.54 9.80
CA TYR A 79 21.59 5.62 10.94
C TYR A 79 20.24 5.77 11.65
N PHE A 80 19.76 6.99 11.83
CA PHE A 80 18.50 7.26 12.52
C PHE A 80 17.29 6.82 11.65
N GLY A 81 17.31 7.15 10.36
CA GLY A 81 16.29 6.71 9.41
C GLY A 81 16.24 5.19 9.27
N ARG A 82 17.41 4.51 9.31
CA ARG A 82 17.45 3.05 9.28
C ARG A 82 16.79 2.41 10.52
N ALA A 83 16.92 3.04 11.69
CA ALA A 83 16.24 2.56 12.90
C ALA A 83 14.73 2.74 12.79
N ALA A 84 14.26 3.91 12.30
CA ALA A 84 12.85 4.18 12.06
C ALA A 84 12.24 3.19 11.07
N ALA A 85 12.90 2.96 9.92
CA ALA A 85 12.45 2.01 8.90
C ALA A 85 12.35 0.58 9.44
N LYS A 86 13.33 0.12 10.21
CA LYS A 86 13.28 -1.23 10.81
C LYS A 86 12.17 -1.36 11.85
N LEU A 87 11.92 -0.32 12.63
CA LEU A 87 10.85 -0.32 13.61
C LEU A 87 9.48 -0.36 12.93
N ASP A 88 9.32 0.41 11.85
CA ASP A 88 8.12 0.38 11.01
C ASP A 88 7.93 -0.99 10.35
N ASP A 89 8.99 -1.59 9.80
CA ASP A 89 8.94 -2.94 9.22
C ASP A 89 8.42 -3.99 10.24
N VAL A 90 8.83 -3.89 11.49
CA VAL A 90 8.35 -4.78 12.57
C VAL A 90 6.90 -4.47 12.93
N ALA A 91 6.56 -3.19 13.11
CA ALA A 91 5.21 -2.77 13.47
C ALA A 91 4.18 -3.14 12.39
N ASN A 92 4.56 -3.05 11.11
CA ASN A 92 3.68 -3.39 9.98
C ASN A 92 3.71 -4.88 9.60
N TYR A 93 4.53 -5.72 10.22
CA TYR A 93 4.69 -7.10 9.80
C TYR A 93 3.38 -7.92 9.86
N ILE A 94 2.65 -7.88 10.95
CA ILE A 94 1.35 -8.55 11.08
C ILE A 94 0.25 -7.77 10.35
N PRO A 95 0.09 -6.44 10.56
CA PRO A 95 -0.95 -5.68 9.90
C PRO A 95 -0.99 -5.82 8.38
N SER A 96 0.16 -5.75 7.70
CA SER A 96 0.21 -5.83 6.24
C SER A 96 -0.26 -7.18 5.67
N ARG A 97 -0.03 -8.26 6.39
CA ARG A 97 -0.51 -9.60 5.98
C ARG A 97 -2.00 -9.76 6.22
N LEU A 98 -2.49 -9.23 7.34
CA LEU A 98 -3.92 -9.15 7.61
C LEU A 98 -4.63 -8.29 6.56
N ALA A 99 -4.09 -7.12 6.25
CA ALA A 99 -4.58 -6.24 5.19
C ALA A 99 -4.65 -6.96 3.84
N ALA A 100 -3.61 -7.67 3.43
CA ALA A 100 -3.62 -8.41 2.17
C ALA A 100 -4.72 -9.50 2.13
N LEU A 101 -4.96 -10.20 3.23
CA LEU A 101 -6.04 -11.20 3.33
C LEU A 101 -7.43 -10.54 3.25
N LEU A 102 -7.60 -9.42 3.95
CA LEU A 102 -8.83 -8.64 3.89
C LEU A 102 -9.04 -8.03 2.50
N TRP A 103 -7.96 -7.62 1.80
CA TRP A 103 -8.03 -7.18 0.41
C TRP A 103 -8.54 -8.27 -0.52
N VAL A 104 -8.08 -9.51 -0.37
CA VAL A 104 -8.60 -10.66 -1.13
C VAL A 104 -10.11 -10.84 -0.90
N ALA A 105 -10.57 -10.73 0.34
CA ALA A 105 -12.00 -10.79 0.66
C ALA A 105 -12.75 -9.59 0.06
N ALA A 106 -12.23 -8.37 0.22
CA ALA A 106 -12.81 -7.15 -0.34
C ALA A 106 -12.94 -7.20 -1.87
N ALA A 107 -11.97 -7.82 -2.56
CA ALA A 107 -12.04 -8.01 -4.01
C ALA A 107 -13.29 -8.81 -4.42
N ALA A 108 -13.66 -9.86 -3.67
CA ALA A 108 -14.88 -10.62 -3.94
C ALA A 108 -16.15 -9.77 -3.78
N PHE A 109 -16.23 -8.98 -2.70
CA PHE A 109 -17.40 -8.13 -2.42
C PHE A 109 -17.54 -6.94 -3.38
N THR A 110 -16.45 -6.52 -4.01
CA THR A 110 -16.44 -5.37 -4.93
C THR A 110 -16.47 -5.74 -6.40
N GLY A 111 -16.69 -7.05 -6.72
CA GLY A 111 -16.77 -7.54 -8.09
C GLY A 111 -15.42 -7.62 -8.81
N ASN A 112 -14.30 -7.63 -8.06
CA ASN A 112 -12.95 -7.81 -8.57
C ASN A 112 -12.49 -9.28 -8.42
N SER A 113 -11.32 -9.63 -8.96
CA SER A 113 -10.83 -11.01 -8.95
C SER A 113 -10.20 -11.40 -7.61
N ALA A 114 -10.98 -11.98 -6.69
CA ALA A 114 -10.45 -12.53 -5.44
C ALA A 114 -9.43 -13.67 -5.70
N LYS A 115 -9.67 -14.50 -6.73
CA LYS A 115 -8.71 -15.55 -7.13
C LYS A 115 -7.40 -14.96 -7.63
N GLY A 116 -7.49 -13.91 -8.47
CA GLY A 116 -6.29 -13.18 -8.94
C GLY A 116 -5.55 -12.54 -7.77
N ALA A 117 -6.26 -11.85 -6.88
CA ALA A 117 -5.68 -11.26 -5.66
C ALA A 117 -4.90 -12.29 -4.85
N TRP A 118 -5.51 -13.44 -4.55
CA TRP A 118 -4.86 -14.52 -3.81
C TRP A 118 -3.64 -15.10 -4.51
N CYS A 119 -3.74 -15.40 -5.81
CA CYS A 119 -2.65 -16.00 -6.58
C CYS A 119 -1.44 -15.07 -6.67
N ILE A 120 -1.67 -13.80 -7.04
CA ILE A 120 -0.60 -12.82 -7.17
C ILE A 120 0.00 -12.48 -5.80
N TRP A 121 -0.83 -12.29 -4.76
CA TRP A 121 -0.32 -12.10 -3.41
C TRP A 121 0.63 -13.24 -2.97
N ARG A 122 0.27 -14.48 -3.16
CA ARG A 122 1.14 -15.61 -2.80
C ARG A 122 2.44 -15.64 -3.58
N ARG A 123 2.43 -15.23 -4.85
CA ARG A 123 3.60 -15.22 -5.73
C ARG A 123 4.51 -14.02 -5.45
N ASP A 124 3.94 -12.81 -5.41
CA ASP A 124 4.70 -11.56 -5.53
C ASP A 124 4.83 -10.77 -4.22
N ARG A 125 4.24 -11.21 -3.13
CA ARG A 125 4.27 -10.51 -1.82
C ARG A 125 5.65 -10.21 -1.25
N ARG A 126 6.72 -10.64 -1.89
CA ARG A 126 8.12 -10.40 -1.51
C ARG A 126 8.87 -9.56 -2.57
N ASN A 127 8.20 -9.11 -3.60
CA ASN A 127 8.81 -8.35 -4.70
C ASN A 127 8.91 -6.85 -4.37
N HIS A 128 9.32 -6.52 -3.16
CA HIS A 128 9.57 -5.16 -2.72
C HIS A 128 10.72 -5.11 -1.71
N ALA A 129 11.40 -3.94 -1.60
CA ALA A 129 12.48 -3.76 -0.65
C ALA A 129 11.99 -3.79 0.82
N SER A 130 10.82 -3.21 1.10
CA SER A 130 10.13 -3.41 2.37
C SER A 130 9.43 -4.78 2.38
N PRO A 131 9.47 -5.52 3.50
CA PRO A 131 8.77 -6.80 3.64
C PRO A 131 7.25 -6.67 3.69
N ASN A 132 6.72 -5.43 3.75
CA ASN A 132 5.34 -5.09 4.01
C ASN A 132 4.60 -4.52 2.80
N SER A 133 5.19 -3.61 2.04
CA SER A 133 4.52 -2.89 0.93
C SER A 133 3.94 -3.82 -0.13
N ALA A 134 4.71 -4.84 -0.57
CA ALA A 134 4.22 -5.78 -1.57
C ALA A 134 3.06 -6.66 -1.11
N GLN A 135 2.70 -6.69 0.17
CA GLN A 135 1.59 -7.51 0.66
C GLN A 135 0.26 -7.04 0.05
N THR A 136 -0.09 -5.79 0.24
CA THR A 136 -1.33 -5.20 -0.28
C THR A 136 -1.23 -4.83 -1.75
N GLU A 137 -0.07 -4.36 -2.23
CA GLU A 137 0.15 -4.07 -3.64
C GLU A 137 -0.06 -5.30 -4.53
N SER A 138 0.46 -6.46 -4.13
CA SER A 138 0.30 -7.69 -4.90
C SER A 138 -1.14 -8.22 -4.90
N ALA A 139 -1.85 -8.11 -3.77
CA ALA A 139 -3.26 -8.43 -3.72
C ALA A 139 -4.09 -7.48 -4.62
N CYS A 140 -3.78 -6.19 -4.62
CA CYS A 140 -4.40 -5.19 -5.48
C CYS A 140 -4.15 -5.47 -6.97
N ALA A 141 -2.88 -5.68 -7.35
CA ALA A 141 -2.50 -6.00 -8.72
C ALA A 141 -3.26 -7.22 -9.26
N GLY A 142 -3.33 -8.28 -8.46
CA GLY A 142 -4.06 -9.49 -8.81
C GLY A 142 -5.58 -9.29 -8.87
N ALA A 143 -6.14 -8.50 -7.96
CA ALA A 143 -7.58 -8.17 -7.96
C ALA A 143 -8.00 -7.43 -9.23
N LEU A 144 -7.15 -6.50 -9.67
CA LEU A 144 -7.39 -5.64 -10.84
C LEU A 144 -6.92 -6.26 -12.16
N ASN A 145 -6.15 -7.37 -12.13
CA ASN A 145 -5.50 -7.98 -13.31
C ASN A 145 -4.58 -7.00 -14.05
N VAL A 146 -3.82 -6.21 -13.31
CA VAL A 146 -2.85 -5.23 -13.83
C VAL A 146 -1.47 -5.45 -13.24
N GLN A 147 -0.46 -4.88 -13.88
CA GLN A 147 0.90 -4.87 -13.37
C GLN A 147 1.20 -3.55 -12.66
N LEU A 148 1.68 -3.64 -11.42
CA LEU A 148 2.13 -2.54 -10.57
C LEU A 148 3.65 -2.58 -10.37
N ALA A 149 4.19 -1.62 -9.63
CA ALA A 149 5.61 -1.47 -9.32
C ALA A 149 6.48 -1.38 -10.58
N GLY A 150 7.71 -1.88 -10.55
CA GLY A 150 8.68 -1.73 -11.61
C GLY A 150 9.59 -0.52 -11.42
N PRO A 151 10.52 -0.29 -12.36
CA PRO A 151 11.53 0.75 -12.22
C PRO A 151 10.91 2.15 -12.12
N ALA A 152 11.55 3.02 -11.33
CA ALA A 152 11.13 4.40 -11.13
C ALA A 152 12.35 5.32 -10.94
N TYR A 153 12.13 6.62 -11.12
CA TYR A 153 13.13 7.65 -10.84
C TYR A 153 12.86 8.27 -9.46
N TYR A 154 13.92 8.51 -8.71
CA TYR A 154 13.92 9.20 -7.43
C TYR A 154 15.05 10.22 -7.42
N PHE A 155 14.73 11.49 -7.27
CA PHE A 155 15.72 12.60 -7.32
C PHE A 155 16.59 12.60 -8.58
N GLY A 156 16.00 12.24 -9.72
CA GLY A 156 16.69 12.13 -11.02
C GLY A 156 17.49 10.83 -11.22
N GLU A 157 17.58 9.95 -10.24
CA GLU A 157 18.29 8.66 -10.32
C GLU A 157 17.33 7.51 -10.64
N TYR A 158 17.79 6.60 -11.51
CA TYR A 158 17.04 5.42 -11.91
C TYR A 158 17.21 4.29 -10.90
N TYR A 159 16.09 3.81 -10.36
CA TYR A 159 16.04 2.69 -9.42
C TYR A 159 15.34 1.49 -10.06
N PRO A 160 16.07 0.39 -10.33
CA PRO A 160 15.46 -0.86 -10.79
C PRO A 160 14.66 -1.49 -9.64
N LYS A 161 13.38 -1.75 -9.88
CA LYS A 161 12.50 -2.46 -8.96
C LYS A 161 11.81 -3.59 -9.69
N PRO A 162 11.55 -4.74 -9.04
CA PRO A 162 10.74 -5.79 -9.64
C PRO A 162 9.31 -5.30 -9.87
N THR A 163 8.65 -5.89 -10.84
CA THR A 163 7.22 -5.69 -11.07
C THR A 163 6.39 -6.59 -10.15
N ILE A 164 5.15 -6.20 -9.91
CA ILE A 164 4.16 -6.90 -9.09
C ILE A 164 2.91 -7.13 -9.94
N GLY A 165 2.43 -8.37 -10.01
CA GLY A 165 1.30 -8.74 -10.84
C GLY A 165 1.66 -8.94 -12.32
N ASP A 166 0.66 -9.27 -13.10
CA ASP A 166 0.77 -9.54 -14.52
C ASP A 166 0.02 -8.47 -15.33
N ALA A 167 0.58 -8.06 -16.46
CA ALA A 167 -0.06 -7.11 -17.37
C ALA A 167 -1.14 -7.82 -18.22
N VAL A 168 -2.19 -8.35 -17.56
CA VAL A 168 -3.30 -9.02 -18.25
C VAL A 168 -4.12 -8.01 -19.06
N ARG A 169 -4.24 -6.79 -18.56
CA ARG A 169 -4.81 -5.64 -19.24
C ARG A 169 -4.04 -4.36 -18.90
N PRO A 170 -4.17 -3.32 -19.72
CA PRO A 170 -3.63 -2.01 -19.36
C PRO A 170 -4.34 -1.48 -18.11
N ILE A 171 -3.60 -0.70 -17.30
CA ILE A 171 -4.19 0.01 -16.18
C ILE A 171 -4.92 1.26 -16.68
N GLU A 172 -6.06 1.56 -16.09
CA GLU A 172 -6.97 2.64 -16.47
C GLU A 172 -7.23 3.60 -15.28
N PRO A 173 -7.55 4.88 -15.51
CA PRO A 173 -7.88 5.82 -14.42
C PRO A 173 -9.01 5.32 -13.50
N GLU A 174 -9.93 4.50 -14.00
CA GLU A 174 -10.99 3.88 -13.21
C GLU A 174 -10.45 2.89 -12.18
N ASP A 175 -9.23 2.37 -12.35
CA ASP A 175 -8.60 1.47 -11.38
C ASP A 175 -8.28 2.17 -10.05
N ILE A 176 -8.10 3.49 -10.06
CA ILE A 176 -8.00 4.29 -8.83
C ILE A 176 -9.30 4.16 -8.03
N ARG A 177 -10.46 4.25 -8.69
CA ARG A 177 -11.77 4.10 -8.03
C ARG A 177 -12.01 2.66 -7.57
N ARG A 178 -11.61 1.68 -8.38
CA ARG A 178 -11.70 0.25 -8.01
C ARG A 178 -10.86 -0.05 -6.78
N ALA A 179 -9.62 0.42 -6.74
CA ALA A 179 -8.73 0.28 -5.59
C ALA A 179 -9.32 0.95 -4.33
N ASN A 180 -9.82 2.19 -4.44
CA ASN A 180 -10.46 2.86 -3.32
C ASN A 180 -11.71 2.10 -2.81
N ARG A 181 -12.55 1.56 -3.69
CA ARG A 181 -13.71 0.74 -3.28
C ARG A 181 -13.27 -0.51 -2.51
N MET A 182 -12.19 -1.17 -2.95
CA MET A 182 -11.62 -2.32 -2.23
C MET A 182 -11.07 -1.89 -0.87
N MET A 183 -10.36 -0.77 -0.78
CA MET A 183 -9.86 -0.23 0.50
C MET A 183 -11.01 0.09 1.47
N TYR A 184 -12.10 0.70 1.03
CA TYR A 184 -13.27 0.93 1.89
C TYR A 184 -13.94 -0.37 2.33
N ALA A 185 -14.10 -1.34 1.43
CA ALA A 185 -14.66 -2.65 1.77
C ALA A 185 -13.78 -3.39 2.78
N GLU A 186 -12.46 -3.38 2.59
CA GLU A 186 -11.47 -3.91 3.52
C GLU A 186 -11.56 -3.27 4.90
N SER A 187 -11.68 -1.94 4.95
CA SER A 187 -11.79 -1.18 6.19
C SER A 187 -13.05 -1.57 6.98
N LEU A 188 -14.18 -1.72 6.30
CA LEU A 188 -15.44 -2.15 6.90
C LEU A 188 -15.37 -3.60 7.39
N LEU A 189 -14.75 -4.50 6.62
CA LEU A 189 -14.53 -5.89 7.04
C LEU A 189 -13.64 -5.96 8.29
N ALA A 190 -12.56 -5.19 8.32
CA ALA A 190 -11.67 -5.14 9.48
C ALA A 190 -12.37 -4.61 10.72
N LEU A 191 -13.16 -3.53 10.59
CA LEU A 191 -13.93 -2.96 11.68
C LEU A 191 -14.96 -3.94 12.20
N ALA A 192 -15.74 -4.57 11.32
CA ALA A 192 -16.76 -5.55 11.69
C ALA A 192 -16.13 -6.74 12.43
N LEU A 193 -15.04 -7.30 11.90
CA LEU A 193 -14.31 -8.40 12.54
C LEU A 193 -13.76 -8.00 13.92
N GLY A 194 -13.18 -6.81 14.02
CA GLY A 194 -12.64 -6.28 15.27
C GLY A 194 -13.72 -6.08 16.34
N LEU A 195 -14.89 -5.56 15.96
CA LEU A 195 -16.03 -5.37 16.88
C LEU A 195 -16.60 -6.72 17.34
N VAL A 196 -16.69 -7.70 16.45
CA VAL A 196 -17.13 -9.07 16.83
C VAL A 196 -16.16 -9.67 17.85
N ILE A 197 -14.85 -9.61 17.57
CA ILE A 197 -13.83 -10.15 18.50
C ILE A 197 -13.92 -9.44 19.85
N ARG A 198 -14.05 -8.12 19.88
CA ARG A 198 -14.15 -7.35 21.14
C ARG A 198 -15.47 -7.57 21.88
N GLY A 199 -16.54 -7.92 21.18
CA GLY A 199 -17.83 -8.25 21.80
C GLY A 199 -17.90 -9.66 22.41
N ILE A 200 -16.95 -10.52 22.06
CA ILE A 200 -16.82 -11.89 22.58
C ILE A 200 -15.87 -11.94 23.80
N LEU A 201 -14.90 -11.02 23.86
CA LEU A 201 -13.94 -10.87 24.97
C LEU A 201 -14.49 -9.98 26.09
#